data_6c24d05bdaea90d7f98107318a536d0f
#
_entry.id   6c24d05bdaea90d7f98107318a536d0f
#
_cell.length_a   1.000
_cell.length_b   1.000
_cell.length_c   1.000
_cell.angle_alpha   90.00
_cell.angle_beta   90.00
_cell.angle_gamma   90.00
#
_symmetry.space_group_name_H-M   'P 1'
#
loop_
_entity.id
_entity.type
_entity.pdbx_description
1 polymer ?
#
loop_
_entity_poly.entity_id
_entity_poly.type
_entity_poly.pdbx_seq_one_letter_code
_entity_poly.pdbx_strand_id
1 'polypeptide(L)'
;MISGRTRVFALLGDPVSHSLSPAMHNAAFHALGLEAVYVPLRCAADAVGPLMRALTAAGGGGNVTVPHKETAANLVNRLRERARAVRSCNTFWAEDGECAGDNTDTEGFLAALDDLDPPDSDWLVAGTGGSARAVVGAARERGANVAVLSRDAGRRQGFEKWVTSVGVGLAQPEACRVLVNATPLGLQPRDLAPIPIDLAPRAEIGLDLVYAKGETAWVRALRTRGIRAADGRTMLVAQGAAAFERWFPDVPAPREVMRAAVDAALR
;
A
#
# COMPACT_ATOMS: atom_id res chain seq x y z
N MET A 1 14.81 -17.40 17.72
CA MET A 1 16.25 -17.10 17.96
C MET A 1 16.92 -16.94 16.60
N ILE A 2 17.80 -15.94 16.40
CA ILE A 2 18.53 -15.77 15.13
C ILE A 2 19.65 -16.82 15.04
N SER A 3 19.76 -17.50 13.89
CA SER A 3 20.77 -18.52 13.59
C SER A 3 21.33 -18.34 12.18
N GLY A 4 22.28 -19.18 11.77
CA GLY A 4 22.80 -19.19 10.40
C GLY A 4 21.79 -19.61 9.32
N ARG A 5 20.58 -20.06 9.70
CA ARG A 5 19.48 -20.45 8.81
C ARG A 5 18.40 -19.39 8.73
N THR A 6 18.51 -18.31 9.52
CA THR A 6 17.47 -17.27 9.57
C THR A 6 17.36 -16.54 8.23
N ARG A 7 16.19 -16.62 7.59
CA ARG A 7 15.88 -15.86 6.37
C ARG A 7 15.66 -14.40 6.70
N VAL A 8 16.19 -13.51 5.89
CA VAL A 8 16.06 -12.06 6.09
C VAL A 8 15.07 -11.49 5.09
N PHE A 9 14.05 -10.82 5.61
CA PHE A 9 13.12 -10.00 4.84
C PHE A 9 13.31 -8.54 5.23
N ALA A 10 13.14 -7.62 4.28
CA ALA A 10 13.38 -6.21 4.55
C ALA A 10 12.31 -5.29 3.96
N LEU A 11 12.08 -4.15 4.62
CA LEU A 11 11.40 -3.00 4.04
C LEU A 11 12.43 -2.03 3.48
N LEU A 12 12.42 -1.83 2.17
CA LEU A 12 13.29 -0.90 1.47
C LEU A 12 12.54 0.42 1.18
N GLY A 13 13.09 1.55 1.60
CA GLY A 13 12.45 2.86 1.38
C GLY A 13 13.18 4.01 2.06
N ASP A 14 12.64 5.23 1.91
CA ASP A 14 13.15 6.42 2.59
C ASP A 14 12.02 7.47 2.76
N PRO A 15 11.52 7.69 3.99
CA PRO A 15 11.88 7.06 5.26
C PRO A 15 11.18 5.72 5.49
N VAL A 16 11.71 4.89 6.41
CA VAL A 16 11.12 3.61 6.85
C VAL A 16 10.86 3.54 8.37
N SER A 17 11.28 4.57 9.11
CA SER A 17 11.26 4.60 10.58
C SER A 17 9.86 4.52 11.21
N HIS A 18 8.83 4.94 10.48
CA HIS A 18 7.44 4.96 10.96
C HIS A 18 6.65 3.72 10.55
N SER A 19 7.27 2.80 9.81
CA SER A 19 6.56 1.62 9.30
C SER A 19 6.26 0.63 10.41
N LEU A 20 5.05 0.11 10.44
CA LEU A 20 4.60 -0.96 11.32
C LEU A 20 4.82 -2.35 10.70
N SER A 21 5.27 -2.44 9.44
CA SER A 21 5.56 -3.71 8.78
C SER A 21 6.54 -4.59 9.57
N PRO A 22 7.62 -4.07 10.20
CA PRO A 22 8.49 -4.90 11.03
C PRO A 22 7.78 -5.52 12.23
N ALA A 23 6.95 -4.78 12.96
CA ALA A 23 6.19 -5.29 14.09
C ALA A 23 5.20 -6.39 13.63
N MET A 24 4.50 -6.14 12.55
CA MET A 24 3.49 -7.03 11.97
C MET A 24 4.11 -8.36 11.48
N HIS A 25 5.14 -8.29 10.64
CA HIS A 25 5.74 -9.50 10.06
C HIS A 25 6.54 -10.33 11.07
N ASN A 26 7.28 -9.69 11.98
CA ASN A 26 7.98 -10.43 13.03
C ASN A 26 7.02 -11.13 13.99
N ALA A 27 5.87 -10.52 14.29
CA ALA A 27 4.82 -11.21 15.07
C ALA A 27 4.28 -12.44 14.32
N ALA A 28 4.06 -12.34 13.00
CA ALA A 28 3.64 -13.46 12.16
C ALA A 28 4.68 -14.57 12.13
N PHE A 29 5.96 -14.25 11.92
CA PHE A 29 7.05 -15.22 11.91
C PHE A 29 7.18 -15.94 13.25
N HIS A 30 7.09 -15.20 14.35
CA HIS A 30 7.15 -15.77 15.69
C HIS A 30 5.97 -16.71 15.96
N ALA A 31 4.75 -16.31 15.65
CA ALA A 31 3.54 -17.10 15.89
C ALA A 31 3.55 -18.45 15.14
N LEU A 32 4.19 -18.48 13.97
CA LEU A 32 4.30 -19.66 13.13
C LEU A 32 5.63 -20.45 13.31
N GLY A 33 6.49 -20.02 14.23
CA GLY A 33 7.78 -20.66 14.47
C GLY A 33 8.74 -20.62 13.28
N LEU A 34 8.59 -19.61 12.37
CA LEU A 34 9.44 -19.47 11.19
C LEU A 34 10.82 -18.93 11.56
N GLU A 35 11.89 -19.53 11.04
CA GLU A 35 13.26 -19.02 11.17
C GLU A 35 13.45 -17.82 10.20
N ALA A 36 12.75 -16.72 10.45
CA ALA A 36 12.78 -15.51 9.62
C ALA A 36 12.79 -14.24 10.50
N VAL A 37 13.35 -13.16 9.94
CA VAL A 37 13.36 -11.83 10.55
C VAL A 37 13.00 -10.79 9.50
N TYR A 38 12.25 -9.78 9.91
CA TYR A 38 11.90 -8.63 9.07
C TYR A 38 12.51 -7.35 9.63
N VAL A 39 13.28 -6.64 8.82
CA VAL A 39 14.02 -5.44 9.24
C VAL A 39 13.72 -4.24 8.34
N PRO A 40 13.61 -3.01 8.89
CA PRO A 40 13.53 -1.80 8.08
C PRO A 40 14.94 -1.42 7.61
N LEU A 41 15.12 -1.21 6.31
CA LEU A 41 16.37 -0.73 5.71
C LEU A 41 16.11 0.55 4.94
N ARG A 42 16.51 1.68 5.53
CA ARG A 42 16.55 2.95 4.80
C ARG A 42 17.61 2.89 3.72
N CYS A 43 17.23 3.19 2.47
CA CYS A 43 18.17 3.12 1.35
C CYS A 43 17.89 4.20 0.30
N ALA A 44 18.95 4.61 -0.40
CA ALA A 44 18.84 5.45 -1.59
C ALA A 44 18.44 4.63 -2.82
N ALA A 45 18.02 5.29 -3.90
CA ALA A 45 17.46 4.64 -5.08
C ALA A 45 18.43 3.67 -5.78
N ASP A 46 19.71 3.98 -5.78
CA ASP A 46 20.78 3.15 -6.38
C ASP A 46 21.06 1.87 -5.57
N ALA A 47 20.76 1.87 -4.27
CA ALA A 47 20.94 0.70 -3.40
C ALA A 47 19.78 -0.31 -3.50
N VAL A 48 18.61 0.08 -4.03
CA VAL A 48 17.41 -0.80 -4.07
C VAL A 48 17.69 -2.10 -4.81
N GLY A 49 18.22 -2.03 -6.03
CA GLY A 49 18.49 -3.22 -6.83
C GLY A 49 19.54 -4.16 -6.21
N PRO A 50 20.71 -3.66 -5.79
CA PRO A 50 21.67 -4.46 -5.04
C PRO A 50 21.09 -5.16 -3.81
N LEU A 51 20.31 -4.46 -2.98
CA LEU A 51 19.67 -5.03 -1.79
C LEU A 51 18.64 -6.09 -2.16
N MET A 52 17.77 -5.85 -3.14
CA MET A 52 16.79 -6.84 -3.61
C MET A 52 17.49 -8.12 -4.06
N ARG A 53 18.53 -8.01 -4.89
CA ARG A 53 19.32 -9.16 -5.36
C ARG A 53 20.02 -9.92 -4.22
N ALA A 54 20.61 -9.21 -3.27
CA ALA A 54 21.29 -9.84 -2.14
C ALA A 54 20.32 -10.62 -1.24
N LEU A 55 19.16 -10.01 -0.93
CA LEU A 55 18.13 -10.64 -0.10
C LEU A 55 17.52 -11.87 -0.79
N THR A 56 17.22 -11.80 -2.09
CA THR A 56 16.65 -12.93 -2.84
C THR A 56 17.68 -14.04 -3.04
N ALA A 57 18.96 -13.72 -3.31
CA ALA A 57 20.03 -14.71 -3.39
C ALA A 57 20.25 -15.47 -2.07
N ALA A 58 19.95 -14.83 -0.92
CA ALA A 58 19.98 -15.45 0.40
C ALA A 58 18.66 -16.18 0.76
N GLY A 59 17.74 -16.38 -0.18
CA GLY A 59 16.45 -17.04 0.04
C GLY A 59 15.42 -16.21 0.80
N GLY A 60 15.66 -14.91 0.97
CA GLY A 60 14.74 -13.95 1.58
C GLY A 60 13.93 -13.18 0.55
N GLY A 61 13.52 -11.98 0.93
CA GLY A 61 12.72 -11.08 0.11
C GLY A 61 12.38 -9.79 0.85
N GLY A 62 11.23 -9.20 0.57
CA GLY A 62 10.80 -8.04 1.32
C GLY A 62 9.76 -7.20 0.64
N ASN A 63 9.58 -6.00 1.19
CA ASN A 63 8.73 -4.97 0.61
C ASN A 63 9.54 -3.75 0.19
N VAL A 64 9.00 -3.02 -0.76
CA VAL A 64 9.51 -1.73 -1.20
C VAL A 64 8.44 -0.67 -0.96
N THR A 65 8.85 0.44 -0.34
CA THR A 65 7.94 1.57 -0.09
C THR A 65 8.45 2.85 -0.79
N VAL A 66 7.82 3.95 -0.47
CA VAL A 66 8.16 5.29 -0.99
C VAL A 66 9.66 5.57 -0.78
N PRO A 67 10.36 6.13 -1.79
CA PRO A 67 9.88 6.50 -3.12
C PRO A 67 10.16 5.45 -4.21
N HIS A 68 10.49 4.21 -3.86
CA HIS A 68 11.22 3.27 -4.72
C HIS A 68 10.34 2.23 -5.46
N LYS A 69 9.00 2.24 -5.30
CA LYS A 69 8.11 1.21 -5.87
C LYS A 69 8.15 1.13 -7.40
N GLU A 70 8.30 2.28 -8.09
CA GLU A 70 8.44 2.33 -9.56
C GLU A 70 9.81 1.80 -9.99
N THR A 71 10.87 2.18 -9.27
CA THR A 71 12.22 1.66 -9.49
C THR A 71 12.25 0.15 -9.32
N ALA A 72 11.65 -0.39 -8.26
CA ALA A 72 11.60 -1.82 -7.99
C ALA A 72 10.90 -2.60 -9.12
N ALA A 73 9.82 -2.04 -9.69
CA ALA A 73 9.11 -2.67 -10.80
C ALA A 73 9.99 -2.87 -12.06
N ASN A 74 11.00 -2.01 -12.25
CA ASN A 74 11.95 -2.11 -13.36
C ASN A 74 13.16 -3.00 -13.05
N LEU A 75 13.34 -3.42 -11.81
CA LEU A 75 14.54 -4.14 -11.35
C LEU A 75 14.31 -5.63 -11.12
N VAL A 76 13.05 -6.07 -10.97
CA VAL A 76 12.72 -7.49 -10.81
C VAL A 76 12.79 -8.24 -12.14
N ASN A 77 13.16 -9.51 -12.08
CA ASN A 77 13.24 -10.37 -13.26
C ASN A 77 11.85 -10.84 -13.72
N ARG A 78 10.99 -11.17 -12.75
CA ARG A 78 9.62 -11.65 -12.98
C ARG A 78 8.60 -10.74 -12.32
N LEU A 79 8.07 -9.79 -13.08
CA LEU A 79 7.03 -8.88 -12.59
C LEU A 79 5.65 -9.50 -12.80
N ARG A 80 4.87 -9.65 -11.73
CA ARG A 80 3.49 -10.15 -11.79
C ARG A 80 2.57 -9.15 -12.50
N GLU A 81 1.44 -9.64 -12.98
CA GLU A 81 0.53 -8.87 -13.83
C GLU A 81 0.02 -7.59 -13.14
N ARG A 82 -0.42 -7.67 -11.87
CA ARG A 82 -0.85 -6.49 -11.11
C ARG A 82 0.23 -5.41 -11.04
N ALA A 83 1.44 -5.79 -10.66
CA ALA A 83 2.55 -4.85 -10.56
C ALA A 83 2.93 -4.24 -11.92
N ARG A 84 2.85 -5.05 -12.99
CA ARG A 84 3.09 -4.60 -14.37
C ARG A 84 2.02 -3.60 -14.82
N ALA A 85 0.74 -3.89 -14.56
CA ALA A 85 -0.38 -3.04 -14.91
C ALA A 85 -0.27 -1.63 -14.29
N VAL A 86 0.15 -1.56 -13.02
CA VAL A 86 0.28 -0.28 -12.29
C VAL A 86 1.70 0.29 -12.32
N ARG A 87 2.67 -0.41 -12.93
CA ARG A 87 4.10 -0.03 -12.96
C ARG A 87 4.64 0.30 -11.57
N SER A 88 4.30 -0.54 -10.59
CA SER A 88 4.67 -0.33 -9.19
C SER A 88 4.79 -1.68 -8.50
N CYS A 89 5.96 -1.96 -7.90
CA CYS A 89 6.25 -3.19 -7.17
C CYS A 89 6.50 -2.83 -5.70
N ASN A 90 5.71 -3.42 -4.79
CA ASN A 90 5.88 -3.21 -3.35
C ASN A 90 6.34 -4.48 -2.62
N THR A 91 6.40 -5.63 -3.30
CA THR A 91 6.75 -6.92 -2.71
C THR A 91 7.66 -7.69 -3.65
N PHE A 92 8.74 -8.28 -3.13
CA PHE A 92 9.69 -9.07 -3.90
C PHE A 92 10.14 -10.31 -3.12
N TRP A 93 10.53 -11.37 -3.84
CA TRP A 93 10.99 -12.65 -3.27
C TRP A 93 11.86 -13.42 -4.26
N ALA A 94 12.50 -14.48 -3.75
CA ALA A 94 13.23 -15.44 -4.58
C ALA A 94 12.25 -16.46 -5.19
N GLU A 95 12.29 -16.63 -6.51
CA GLU A 95 11.51 -17.63 -7.24
C GLU A 95 12.35 -18.21 -8.38
N ASP A 96 12.59 -19.53 -8.35
CA ASP A 96 13.42 -20.24 -9.32
C ASP A 96 14.81 -19.61 -9.55
N GLY A 97 15.43 -19.10 -8.51
CA GLY A 97 16.74 -18.45 -8.56
C GLY A 97 16.72 -16.99 -9.07
N GLU A 98 15.55 -16.45 -9.37
CA GLU A 98 15.37 -15.07 -9.85
C GLU A 98 14.63 -14.21 -8.81
N CYS A 99 14.70 -12.88 -8.97
CA CYS A 99 13.92 -11.94 -8.18
C CYS A 99 12.53 -11.76 -8.84
N ALA A 100 11.50 -12.29 -8.20
CA ALA A 100 10.11 -12.04 -8.56
C ALA A 100 9.56 -10.84 -7.81
N GLY A 101 8.56 -10.15 -8.38
CA GLY A 101 7.93 -8.99 -7.76
C GLY A 101 6.45 -8.88 -8.09
N ASP A 102 5.70 -8.29 -7.14
CA ASP A 102 4.25 -8.06 -7.24
C ASP A 102 3.84 -6.72 -6.60
N ASN A 103 2.56 -6.37 -6.78
CA ASN A 103 1.93 -5.26 -6.08
C ASN A 103 0.79 -5.77 -5.20
N THR A 104 1.10 -5.96 -3.91
CA THR A 104 0.12 -6.36 -2.90
C THR A 104 -0.69 -5.18 -2.33
N ASP A 105 -0.31 -3.92 -2.64
CA ASP A 105 -1.07 -2.75 -2.20
C ASP A 105 -2.46 -2.70 -2.84
N THR A 106 -2.59 -3.09 -4.12
CA THR A 106 -3.89 -3.16 -4.81
C THR A 106 -4.83 -4.14 -4.11
N GLU A 107 -4.32 -5.33 -3.76
CA GLU A 107 -5.06 -6.36 -3.02
C GLU A 107 -5.44 -5.88 -1.61
N GLY A 108 -4.49 -5.25 -0.91
CA GLY A 108 -4.72 -4.68 0.40
C GLY A 108 -5.73 -3.53 0.40
N PHE A 109 -5.70 -2.68 -0.63
CA PHE A 109 -6.67 -1.60 -0.79
C PHE A 109 -8.08 -2.15 -1.05
N LEU A 110 -8.22 -3.13 -1.93
CA LEU A 110 -9.53 -3.76 -2.21
C LEU A 110 -10.12 -4.39 -0.95
N ALA A 111 -9.33 -5.10 -0.17
CA ALA A 111 -9.79 -5.67 1.11
C ALA A 111 -10.27 -4.58 2.09
N ALA A 112 -9.56 -3.46 2.19
CA ALA A 112 -9.97 -2.35 3.05
C ALA A 112 -11.21 -1.61 2.53
N LEU A 113 -11.39 -1.55 1.22
CA LEU A 113 -12.56 -0.96 0.58
C LEU A 113 -13.79 -1.86 0.80
N ASP A 114 -13.65 -3.18 0.64
CA ASP A 114 -14.73 -4.15 0.79
C ASP A 114 -15.27 -4.20 2.24
N ASP A 115 -14.41 -3.98 3.24
CA ASP A 115 -14.83 -3.84 4.65
C ASP A 115 -15.83 -2.68 4.88
N LEU A 116 -15.87 -1.72 3.95
CA LEU A 116 -16.77 -0.56 4.02
C LEU A 116 -18.03 -0.71 3.16
N ASP A 117 -18.24 -1.85 2.51
CA ASP A 117 -19.37 -2.10 1.61
C ASP A 117 -19.55 -0.95 0.58
N PRO A 118 -18.61 -0.84 -0.39
CA PRO A 118 -18.55 0.29 -1.31
C PRO A 118 -19.68 0.24 -2.33
N PRO A 119 -20.25 1.42 -2.68
CA PRO A 119 -21.15 1.50 -3.82
C PRO A 119 -20.39 1.28 -5.13
N ASP A 120 -21.06 0.80 -6.15
CA ASP A 120 -20.58 0.83 -7.53
C ASP A 120 -20.54 2.30 -8.00
N SER A 121 -19.36 2.89 -8.10
CA SER A 121 -19.19 4.32 -8.36
C SER A 121 -17.77 4.71 -8.70
N ASP A 122 -17.59 5.96 -9.18
CA ASP A 122 -16.29 6.59 -9.39
C ASP A 122 -15.62 7.03 -8.09
N TRP A 123 -14.28 7.16 -8.14
CA TRP A 123 -13.44 7.43 -6.97
C TRP A 123 -12.67 8.74 -7.11
N LEU A 124 -12.62 9.54 -6.05
CA LEU A 124 -11.73 10.72 -5.95
C LEU A 124 -10.47 10.35 -5.17
N VAL A 125 -9.33 10.37 -5.85
CA VAL A 125 -8.04 9.96 -5.30
C VAL A 125 -7.12 11.16 -5.14
N ALA A 126 -6.74 11.46 -3.91
CA ALA A 126 -5.69 12.42 -3.61
C ALA A 126 -4.32 11.74 -3.63
N GLY A 127 -3.40 12.27 -4.44
CA GLY A 127 -2.04 11.74 -4.60
C GLY A 127 -1.76 11.20 -6.00
N THR A 128 -0.45 11.09 -6.31
CA THR A 128 0.07 10.67 -7.62
C THR A 128 1.26 9.71 -7.51
N GLY A 129 1.49 9.16 -6.31
CA GLY A 129 2.60 8.25 -6.01
C GLY A 129 2.23 6.77 -6.16
N GLY A 130 3.12 5.89 -5.70
CA GLY A 130 2.96 4.43 -5.81
C GLY A 130 1.68 3.89 -5.15
N SER A 131 1.22 4.48 -4.03
CA SER A 131 -0.06 4.09 -3.40
C SER A 131 -1.26 4.51 -4.26
N ALA A 132 -1.23 5.73 -4.86
CA ALA A 132 -2.26 6.16 -5.79
C ALA A 132 -2.32 5.25 -7.03
N ARG A 133 -1.17 4.75 -7.52
CA ARG A 133 -1.14 3.77 -8.61
C ARG A 133 -1.82 2.46 -8.23
N ALA A 134 -1.62 1.97 -7.01
CA ALA A 134 -2.30 0.77 -6.51
C ALA A 134 -3.82 0.97 -6.42
N VAL A 135 -4.27 2.16 -6.00
CA VAL A 135 -5.70 2.54 -5.99
C VAL A 135 -6.28 2.56 -7.41
N VAL A 136 -5.55 3.11 -8.39
CA VAL A 136 -5.96 3.07 -9.81
C VAL A 136 -6.02 1.64 -10.34
N GLY A 137 -5.09 0.77 -9.91
CA GLY A 137 -5.15 -0.66 -10.22
C GLY A 137 -6.42 -1.32 -9.69
N ALA A 138 -6.81 -0.98 -8.46
CA ALA A 138 -8.05 -1.44 -7.85
C ALA A 138 -9.29 -0.88 -8.57
N ALA A 139 -9.27 0.40 -8.96
CA ALA A 139 -10.33 1.01 -9.76
C ALA A 139 -10.52 0.28 -11.10
N ARG A 140 -9.42 -0.06 -11.77
CA ARG A 140 -9.46 -0.87 -12.99
C ARG A 140 -10.12 -2.24 -12.77
N GLU A 141 -9.78 -2.94 -11.68
CA GLU A 141 -10.38 -4.24 -11.34
C GLU A 141 -11.89 -4.14 -11.03
N ARG A 142 -12.35 -2.97 -10.54
CA ARG A 142 -13.76 -2.68 -10.21
C ARG A 142 -14.53 -1.99 -11.35
N GLY A 143 -13.89 -1.62 -12.45
CA GLY A 143 -14.52 -0.87 -13.53
C GLY A 143 -14.87 0.58 -13.15
N ALA A 144 -14.27 1.12 -12.09
CA ALA A 144 -14.51 2.49 -11.63
C ALA A 144 -13.63 3.49 -12.39
N ASN A 145 -14.16 4.70 -12.66
CA ASN A 145 -13.35 5.82 -13.13
C ASN A 145 -12.73 6.57 -11.93
N VAL A 146 -11.72 7.40 -12.21
CA VAL A 146 -10.95 8.09 -11.17
C VAL A 146 -10.86 9.59 -11.44
N ALA A 147 -11.24 10.41 -10.47
CA ALA A 147 -10.87 11.81 -10.40
C ALA A 147 -9.56 11.94 -9.60
N VAL A 148 -8.63 12.75 -10.07
CA VAL A 148 -7.30 12.91 -9.45
C VAL A 148 -7.18 14.26 -8.78
N LEU A 149 -6.79 14.27 -7.50
CA LEU A 149 -6.46 15.49 -6.76
C LEU A 149 -4.97 15.54 -6.44
N SER A 150 -4.32 16.63 -6.83
CA SER A 150 -2.92 16.91 -6.49
C SER A 150 -2.69 18.42 -6.37
N ARG A 151 -1.82 18.81 -5.44
CA ARG A 151 -1.41 20.23 -5.28
C ARG A 151 -0.57 20.72 -6.44
N ASP A 152 0.13 19.82 -7.11
CA ASP A 152 0.96 20.10 -8.28
C ASP A 152 0.18 19.76 -9.55
N ALA A 153 -0.13 20.78 -10.35
CA ALA A 153 -0.91 20.64 -11.59
C ALA A 153 -0.19 19.78 -12.64
N GLY A 154 1.15 19.91 -12.75
CA GLY A 154 1.96 19.12 -13.69
C GLY A 154 1.96 17.64 -13.34
N ARG A 155 2.15 17.31 -12.07
CA ARG A 155 2.04 15.93 -11.57
C ARG A 155 0.65 15.36 -11.76
N ARG A 156 -0.40 16.16 -11.49
CA ARG A 156 -1.78 15.75 -11.74
C ARG A 156 -1.98 15.37 -13.21
N GLN A 157 -1.66 16.27 -14.13
CA GLN A 157 -1.83 16.03 -15.56
C GLN A 157 -1.04 14.81 -16.06
N GLY A 158 0.20 14.64 -15.59
CA GLY A 158 1.01 13.47 -15.91
C GLY A 158 0.38 12.17 -15.40
N PHE A 159 -0.18 12.21 -14.19
CA PHE A 159 -0.84 11.05 -13.59
C PHE A 159 -2.17 10.73 -14.29
N GLU A 160 -2.99 11.72 -14.63
CA GLU A 160 -4.24 11.54 -15.40
C GLU A 160 -3.98 10.90 -16.78
N LYS A 161 -2.90 11.32 -17.48
CA LYS A 161 -2.46 10.67 -18.72
C LYS A 161 -2.07 9.21 -18.49
N TRP A 162 -1.39 8.93 -17.38
CA TRP A 162 -1.04 7.55 -17.01
C TRP A 162 -2.30 6.74 -16.66
N VAL A 163 -3.25 7.27 -15.90
CA VAL A 163 -4.55 6.64 -15.56
C VAL A 163 -5.26 6.17 -16.83
N THR A 164 -5.40 7.06 -17.82
CA THR A 164 -6.04 6.69 -19.10
C THR A 164 -5.22 5.65 -19.87
N SER A 165 -3.89 5.70 -19.81
CA SER A 165 -3.00 4.74 -20.50
C SER A 165 -3.10 3.31 -19.96
N VAL A 166 -3.58 3.14 -18.72
CA VAL A 166 -3.80 1.82 -18.10
C VAL A 166 -5.26 1.36 -18.20
N GLY A 167 -6.08 2.07 -18.97
CA GLY A 167 -7.46 1.69 -19.27
C GLY A 167 -8.49 2.09 -18.21
N VAL A 168 -8.18 3.09 -17.38
CA VAL A 168 -9.12 3.67 -16.41
C VAL A 168 -9.62 5.01 -16.92
N GLY A 169 -10.94 5.24 -16.87
CA GLY A 169 -11.54 6.52 -17.27
C GLY A 169 -11.30 7.62 -16.24
N LEU A 170 -11.39 8.89 -16.69
CA LEU A 170 -11.37 10.03 -15.78
C LEU A 170 -12.80 10.40 -15.38
N ALA A 171 -13.00 10.67 -14.09
CA ALA A 171 -14.25 11.15 -13.50
C ALA A 171 -14.17 12.63 -13.13
N GLN A 172 -15.34 13.22 -12.81
CA GLN A 172 -15.43 14.52 -12.15
C GLN A 172 -15.56 14.31 -10.63
N PRO A 173 -14.91 15.12 -9.79
CA PRO A 173 -14.96 14.97 -8.33
C PRO A 173 -16.39 14.89 -7.78
N GLU A 174 -17.32 15.67 -8.34
CA GLU A 174 -18.71 15.76 -7.88
C GLU A 174 -19.52 14.47 -8.12
N ALA A 175 -19.06 13.62 -9.04
CA ALA A 175 -19.67 12.31 -9.32
C ALA A 175 -19.17 11.21 -8.37
N CYS A 176 -18.03 11.40 -7.73
CA CYS A 176 -17.36 10.38 -6.93
C CYS A 176 -18.09 10.13 -5.61
N ARG A 177 -18.26 8.85 -5.27
CA ARG A 177 -18.84 8.42 -3.98
C ARG A 177 -17.81 7.79 -3.05
N VAL A 178 -16.62 7.46 -3.55
CA VAL A 178 -15.49 6.95 -2.78
C VAL A 178 -14.36 7.98 -2.79
N LEU A 179 -13.89 8.36 -1.61
CA LEU A 179 -12.77 9.28 -1.39
C LEU A 179 -11.55 8.49 -0.90
N VAL A 180 -10.39 8.70 -1.51
CA VAL A 180 -9.15 7.98 -1.12
C VAL A 180 -8.01 8.97 -0.90
N ASN A 181 -7.48 9.00 0.33
CA ASN A 181 -6.24 9.70 0.61
C ASN A 181 -5.03 8.78 0.37
N ALA A 182 -4.35 8.95 -0.75
CA ALA A 182 -3.08 8.29 -1.07
C ALA A 182 -1.87 9.24 -0.96
N THR A 183 -1.99 10.29 -0.13
CA THR A 183 -0.91 11.24 0.22
C THR A 183 -0.41 11.01 1.64
N PRO A 184 0.73 11.60 2.05
CA PRO A 184 1.17 11.61 3.45
C PRO A 184 0.36 12.57 4.34
N LEU A 185 -0.58 13.37 3.81
CA LEU A 185 -1.36 14.31 4.60
C LEU A 185 -2.21 13.57 5.64
N GLY A 186 -2.17 14.03 6.87
CA GLY A 186 -2.81 13.39 8.02
C GLY A 186 -1.83 12.67 8.95
N LEU A 187 -0.55 12.53 8.56
CA LEU A 187 0.52 12.03 9.44
C LEU A 187 0.88 13.04 10.53
N GLN A 188 0.78 14.33 10.21
CA GLN A 188 1.12 15.39 11.17
C GLN A 188 -0.16 16.07 11.69
N PRO A 189 -0.21 16.46 12.99
CA PRO A 189 -1.42 17.05 13.58
C PRO A 189 -1.88 18.37 12.93
N ARG A 190 -0.98 19.06 12.20
CA ARG A 190 -1.25 20.32 11.51
C ARG A 190 -1.48 20.17 10.00
N ASP A 191 -1.51 18.94 9.50
CA ASP A 191 -1.77 18.70 8.10
C ASP A 191 -3.18 19.16 7.71
N LEU A 192 -3.29 19.73 6.52
CA LEU A 192 -4.59 20.04 5.92
C LEU A 192 -5.32 18.75 5.56
N ALA A 193 -6.65 18.82 5.47
CA ALA A 193 -7.44 17.71 4.95
C ALA A 193 -6.96 17.33 3.55
N PRO A 194 -6.70 16.04 3.29
CA PRO A 194 -6.18 15.58 2.00
C PRO A 194 -7.17 15.83 0.85
N ILE A 195 -8.47 15.70 1.14
CA ILE A 195 -9.56 15.99 0.23
C ILE A 195 -10.56 16.89 0.97
N PRO A 196 -10.84 18.11 0.50
CA PRO A 196 -11.98 18.90 0.96
C PRO A 196 -13.27 18.14 0.63
N ILE A 197 -14.07 17.81 1.64
CA ILE A 197 -15.26 16.95 1.49
C ILE A 197 -16.27 17.56 0.53
N ASP A 198 -16.35 18.88 0.47
CA ASP A 198 -17.28 19.62 -0.38
C ASP A 198 -17.00 19.48 -1.90
N LEU A 199 -15.80 18.97 -2.27
CA LEU A 199 -15.50 18.62 -3.66
C LEU A 199 -16.27 17.39 -4.16
N ALA A 200 -16.74 16.53 -3.26
CA ALA A 200 -17.50 15.33 -3.62
C ALA A 200 -18.76 15.23 -2.75
N PRO A 201 -19.81 16.00 -3.08
CA PRO A 201 -21.02 16.09 -2.25
C PRO A 201 -21.81 14.78 -2.18
N ARG A 202 -21.50 13.82 -3.05
CA ARG A 202 -22.08 12.47 -3.07
C ARG A 202 -21.27 11.43 -2.33
N ALA A 203 -20.19 11.82 -1.64
CA ALA A 203 -19.32 10.89 -0.95
C ALA A 203 -20.06 10.04 0.10
N GLU A 204 -19.86 8.74 0.06
CA GLU A 204 -20.43 7.75 0.99
C GLU A 204 -19.34 7.00 1.73
N ILE A 205 -18.15 6.89 1.13
CA ILE A 205 -17.01 6.16 1.67
C ILE A 205 -15.75 7.02 1.63
N GLY A 206 -14.94 6.91 2.68
CA GLY A 206 -13.60 7.47 2.73
C GLY A 206 -12.57 6.48 3.24
N LEU A 207 -11.48 6.30 2.47
CA LEU A 207 -10.32 5.53 2.86
C LEU A 207 -9.11 6.45 3.00
N ASP A 208 -8.59 6.55 4.21
CA ASP A 208 -7.34 7.21 4.50
C ASP A 208 -6.22 6.17 4.52
N LEU A 209 -5.32 6.18 3.53
CA LEU A 209 -4.20 5.22 3.53
C LEU A 209 -3.15 5.52 4.60
N VAL A 210 -3.26 6.66 5.27
CA VAL A 210 -2.53 6.98 6.50
C VAL A 210 -3.18 6.25 7.67
N TYR A 211 -2.37 5.86 8.64
CA TYR A 211 -2.80 5.36 9.94
C TYR A 211 -2.07 6.11 11.05
N ALA A 212 -2.75 6.32 12.17
CA ALA A 212 -2.22 7.05 13.31
C ALA A 212 -2.65 6.40 14.62
N LYS A 213 -2.03 6.84 15.73
CA LYS A 213 -2.53 6.51 17.07
C LYS A 213 -3.95 7.06 17.23
N GLY A 214 -4.88 6.20 17.56
CA GLY A 214 -6.31 6.53 17.55
C GLY A 214 -6.90 6.56 16.15
N GLU A 215 -7.50 7.67 15.75
CA GLU A 215 -8.16 7.89 14.47
C GLU A 215 -7.59 9.14 13.78
N THR A 216 -7.41 9.09 12.46
CA THR A 216 -6.95 10.28 11.74
C THR A 216 -8.00 11.39 11.79
N ALA A 217 -7.54 12.66 11.76
CA ALA A 217 -8.45 13.79 11.79
C ALA A 217 -9.43 13.79 10.61
N TRP A 218 -8.97 13.32 9.44
CA TRP A 218 -9.80 13.27 8.24
C TRP A 218 -10.88 12.17 8.34
N VAL A 219 -10.55 10.98 8.81
CA VAL A 219 -11.53 9.90 9.06
C VAL A 219 -12.60 10.37 10.03
N ARG A 220 -12.22 11.05 11.11
CA ARG A 220 -13.18 11.62 12.05
C ARG A 220 -14.10 12.67 11.40
N ALA A 221 -13.54 13.56 10.57
CA ALA A 221 -14.32 14.56 9.86
C ALA A 221 -15.33 13.95 8.87
N LEU A 222 -14.94 12.88 8.17
CA LEU A 222 -15.82 12.13 7.28
C LEU A 222 -16.99 11.50 8.06
N ARG A 223 -16.69 10.82 9.17
CA ARG A 223 -17.70 10.17 10.01
C ARG A 223 -18.69 11.16 10.63
N THR A 224 -18.21 12.35 11.01
CA THR A 224 -19.08 13.44 11.50
C THR A 224 -20.11 13.89 10.45
N ARG A 225 -19.81 13.71 9.16
CA ARG A 225 -20.72 13.98 8.03
C ARG A 225 -21.52 12.74 7.58
N GLY A 226 -21.51 11.66 8.34
CA GLY A 226 -22.21 10.43 8.03
C GLY A 226 -21.57 9.57 6.93
N ILE A 227 -20.33 9.89 6.53
CA ILE A 227 -19.59 9.12 5.54
C ILE A 227 -18.89 7.96 6.24
N ARG A 228 -19.09 6.73 5.77
CA ARG A 228 -18.38 5.54 6.27
C ARG A 228 -16.89 5.69 5.96
N ALA A 229 -16.04 5.58 6.94
CA ALA A 229 -14.63 5.81 6.73
C ALA A 229 -13.74 4.91 7.57
N ALA A 230 -12.58 4.55 7.04
CA ALA A 230 -11.53 3.80 7.72
C ALA A 230 -10.16 4.39 7.41
N ASP A 231 -9.19 4.10 8.29
CA ASP A 231 -7.79 4.41 8.08
C ASP A 231 -7.02 3.23 7.44
N GLY A 232 -5.72 3.43 7.18
CA GLY A 232 -4.88 2.50 6.45
C GLY A 232 -4.53 1.19 7.17
N ARG A 233 -5.01 0.94 8.39
CA ARG A 233 -4.65 -0.27 9.17
C ARG A 233 -5.12 -1.55 8.48
N THR A 234 -6.35 -1.59 7.97
CA THR A 234 -6.84 -2.78 7.25
C THR A 234 -6.03 -3.03 5.99
N MET A 235 -5.75 -1.99 5.20
CA MET A 235 -4.90 -2.11 4.01
C MET A 235 -3.49 -2.59 4.38
N LEU A 236 -2.89 -2.06 5.46
CA LEU A 236 -1.55 -2.46 5.91
C LEU A 236 -1.49 -3.95 6.23
N VAL A 237 -2.47 -4.47 6.97
CA VAL A 237 -2.53 -5.90 7.32
C VAL A 237 -2.79 -6.75 6.09
N ALA A 238 -3.73 -6.39 5.25
CA ALA A 238 -4.12 -7.18 4.09
C ALA A 238 -2.99 -7.26 3.06
N GLN A 239 -2.33 -6.13 2.70
CA GLN A 239 -1.18 -6.15 1.80
C GLN A 239 0.02 -6.91 2.38
N GLY A 240 0.21 -6.81 3.71
CA GLY A 240 1.27 -7.55 4.40
C GLY A 240 1.01 -9.05 4.41
N ALA A 241 -0.23 -9.47 4.64
CA ALA A 241 -0.63 -10.86 4.55
C ALA A 241 -0.42 -11.42 3.13
N ALA A 242 -0.83 -10.66 2.11
CA ALA A 242 -0.58 -11.03 0.72
C ALA A 242 0.91 -11.15 0.40
N ALA A 243 1.76 -10.23 0.91
CA ALA A 243 3.21 -10.32 0.78
C ALA A 243 3.76 -11.57 1.48
N PHE A 244 3.31 -11.84 2.70
CA PHE A 244 3.70 -13.04 3.45
C PHE A 244 3.40 -14.32 2.66
N GLU A 245 2.22 -14.45 2.05
CA GLU A 245 1.80 -15.60 1.25
C GLU A 245 2.61 -15.74 -0.06
N ARG A 246 3.24 -14.66 -0.59
CA ARG A 246 4.23 -14.75 -1.68
C ARG A 246 5.56 -15.33 -1.20
N TRP A 247 5.96 -15.01 0.05
CA TRP A 247 7.21 -15.50 0.64
C TRP A 247 7.11 -16.93 1.15
N PHE A 248 5.92 -17.35 1.57
CA PHE A 248 5.61 -18.66 2.16
C PHE A 248 4.30 -19.21 1.54
N PRO A 249 4.32 -19.66 0.29
CA PRO A 249 3.10 -20.01 -0.46
C PRO A 249 2.28 -21.15 0.18
N ASP A 250 2.93 -22.02 0.96
CA ASP A 250 2.28 -23.16 1.64
C ASP A 250 1.80 -22.82 3.05
N VAL A 251 1.95 -21.57 3.49
CA VAL A 251 1.63 -21.15 4.86
C VAL A 251 0.66 -19.97 4.81
N PRO A 252 -0.59 -20.12 5.30
CA PRO A 252 -1.53 -19.00 5.33
C PRO A 252 -1.04 -17.93 6.31
N ALA A 253 -1.19 -16.67 5.92
CA ALA A 253 -0.81 -15.54 6.75
C ALA A 253 -1.69 -15.47 8.02
N PRO A 254 -1.09 -15.33 9.23
CA PRO A 254 -1.83 -15.25 10.48
C PRO A 254 -2.39 -13.82 10.68
N ARG A 255 -3.41 -13.46 9.90
CA ARG A 255 -3.96 -12.09 9.78
C ARG A 255 -4.37 -11.48 11.12
N GLU A 256 -4.92 -12.28 12.04
CA GLU A 256 -5.31 -11.80 13.38
C GLU A 256 -4.09 -11.41 14.22
N VAL A 257 -3.03 -12.21 14.17
CA VAL A 257 -1.75 -11.89 14.85
C VAL A 257 -1.13 -10.63 14.27
N MET A 258 -1.13 -10.50 12.94
CA MET A 258 -0.64 -9.32 12.23
C MET A 258 -1.43 -8.08 12.62
N ARG A 259 -2.77 -8.16 12.67
CA ARG A 259 -3.66 -7.08 13.11
C ARG A 259 -3.37 -6.68 14.56
N ALA A 260 -3.30 -7.65 15.46
CA ALA A 260 -3.03 -7.40 16.88
C ALA A 260 -1.68 -6.70 17.10
N ALA A 261 -0.65 -7.07 16.32
CA ALA A 261 0.66 -6.41 16.38
C ALA A 261 0.61 -4.95 15.90
N VAL A 262 -0.12 -4.66 14.83
CA VAL A 262 -0.34 -3.29 14.33
C VAL A 262 -1.09 -2.46 15.37
N ASP A 263 -2.18 -2.98 15.94
CA ASP A 263 -2.98 -2.28 16.92
C ASP A 263 -2.20 -2.03 18.23
N ALA A 264 -1.36 -2.98 18.65
CA ALA A 264 -0.49 -2.82 19.82
C ALA A 264 0.55 -1.71 19.62
N ALA A 265 1.13 -1.60 18.41
CA ALA A 265 2.12 -0.58 18.09
C ALA A 265 1.51 0.84 17.94
N LEU A 266 0.18 0.95 17.83
CA LEU A 266 -0.55 2.22 17.74
C LEU A 266 -1.23 2.65 19.06
N ARG A 267 -1.01 1.91 20.15
CA ARG A 267 -1.44 2.30 21.51
C ARG A 267 -0.43 3.25 22.16
#